data_b06a2a82c4f1c74d765ac116e57c1beb
#
_entry.id   b06a2a82c4f1c74d765ac116e57c1beb
#
_cell.length_a   1.000
_cell.length_b   1.000
_cell.length_c   1.000
_cell.angle_alpha   90.00
_cell.angle_beta   90.00
_cell.angle_gamma   90.00
#
_symmetry.space_group_name_H-M   'P 1'
#
loop_
_entity.id
_entity.type
_entity.pdbx_description
1 polymer ?
#
loop_
_entity_poly.entity_id
_entity_poly.type
_entity_poly.pdbx_seq_one_letter_code
_entity_poly.pdbx_strand_id
1 'polypeptide(L)'
;KEVRIGVANVRETFKVPKFGTIAGCMVTEGRITRAGDTQARLLRDNVVVYEGKIGSLRRFKDDVSEVKSGFECGIGFEKYHDIKIGDVIEVFAMERVAVTA
;
A
#
# COMPACT_ATOMS: atom_id res chain seq x y z
N LYS A 1 -2.89 18.32 -5.59
CA LYS A 1 -4.08 17.72 -5.00
C LYS A 1 -3.88 16.22 -4.81
N GLU A 2 -4.17 15.74 -3.63
CA GLU A 2 -4.05 14.33 -3.34
C GLU A 2 -5.29 13.57 -3.82
N VAL A 3 -5.07 12.48 -4.53
CA VAL A 3 -6.15 11.62 -5.01
C VAL A 3 -5.94 10.23 -4.43
N ARG A 4 -6.92 9.74 -3.67
CA ARG A 4 -6.87 8.40 -3.12
C ARG A 4 -7.15 7.38 -4.24
N ILE A 5 -6.28 6.39 -4.35
CA ILE A 5 -6.38 5.36 -5.38
C ILE A 5 -6.98 4.08 -4.82
N GLY A 6 -6.61 3.70 -3.62
CA GLY A 6 -7.13 2.48 -3.03
C GLY A 6 -6.79 2.32 -1.57
N VAL A 7 -7.44 1.34 -0.95
CA VAL A 7 -7.28 1.03 0.47
C VAL A 7 -7.20 -0.48 0.65
N ALA A 8 -6.30 -0.92 1.51
CA ALA A 8 -6.18 -2.32 1.89
C ALA A 8 -6.06 -2.44 3.40
N ASN A 9 -6.66 -3.49 3.94
CA ASN A 9 -6.58 -3.78 5.38
C ASN A 9 -5.55 -4.87 5.62
N VAL A 10 -4.66 -4.66 6.59
CA VAL A 10 -3.65 -5.64 6.97
C VAL A 10 -4.29 -6.73 7.81
N ARG A 11 -4.26 -7.95 7.31
CA ARG A 11 -4.82 -9.11 8.00
C ARG A 11 -3.78 -10.01 8.62
N GLU A 12 -2.59 -10.03 8.03
CA GLU A 12 -1.48 -10.84 8.52
C GLU A 12 -0.18 -10.12 8.25
N THR A 13 0.87 -10.51 8.94
CA THR A 13 2.21 -10.00 8.68
C THR A 13 3.18 -11.17 8.60
N PHE A 14 4.14 -11.07 7.70
CA PHE A 14 5.16 -12.10 7.49
C PHE A 14 6.52 -11.45 7.50
N LYS A 15 7.48 -12.08 8.17
CA LYS A 15 8.86 -11.65 8.11
C LYS A 15 9.57 -12.47 7.05
N VAL A 16 10.10 -11.79 6.05
CA VAL A 16 10.77 -12.43 4.93
C VAL A 16 12.24 -12.00 4.94
N PRO A 17 13.18 -12.96 4.96
CA PRO A 17 14.59 -12.61 4.87
C PRO A 17 14.85 -11.76 3.63
N LYS A 18 15.65 -10.72 3.76
CA LYS A 18 15.99 -9.76 2.71
C LYS A 18 14.94 -8.70 2.42
N PHE A 19 13.66 -8.95 2.71
CA PHE A 19 12.59 -7.99 2.39
C PHE A 19 11.96 -7.35 3.62
N GLY A 20 12.24 -7.88 4.80
CA GLY A 20 11.63 -7.36 6.03
C GLY A 20 10.21 -7.85 6.22
N THR A 21 9.33 -6.99 6.68
CA THR A 21 7.95 -7.37 6.96
C THR A 21 7.08 -7.16 5.73
N ILE A 22 6.33 -8.19 5.38
CA ILE A 22 5.33 -8.13 4.32
C ILE A 22 3.94 -8.20 4.96
N ALA A 23 3.07 -7.28 4.56
CA ALA A 23 1.71 -7.23 5.05
C ALA A 23 0.80 -8.03 4.12
N GLY A 24 0.15 -9.05 4.67
CA GLY A 24 -0.90 -9.77 3.96
C GLY A 24 -2.20 -8.98 4.08
N CYS A 25 -2.68 -8.45 2.97
CA CYS A 25 -3.77 -7.49 2.95
C CYS A 25 -4.94 -7.93 2.10
N MET A 26 -6.12 -7.43 2.44
CA MET A 26 -7.29 -7.48 1.58
C MET A 26 -7.56 -6.09 1.05
N VAL A 27 -7.63 -5.94 -0.26
CA VAL A 27 -7.96 -4.65 -0.88
C VAL A 27 -9.46 -4.42 -0.77
N THR A 28 -9.85 -3.35 -0.10
CA THR A 28 -11.24 -3.06 0.21
C THR A 28 -11.85 -1.97 -0.65
N GLU A 29 -11.03 -1.07 -1.20
CA GLU A 29 -11.50 0.01 -2.07
C GLU A 29 -10.50 0.24 -3.18
N GLY A 30 -10.99 0.59 -4.35
CA GLY A 30 -10.17 0.96 -5.48
C GLY A 30 -9.16 -0.10 -5.88
N ARG A 31 -7.92 0.27 -5.91
CA ARG A 31 -6.83 -0.63 -6.25
C ARG A 31 -5.55 -0.25 -5.53
N ILE A 32 -4.69 -1.22 -5.35
CA ILE A 32 -3.33 -0.99 -4.85
C ILE A 32 -2.40 -1.09 -6.04
N THR A 33 -1.57 -0.10 -6.24
CA THR A 33 -0.62 -0.07 -7.36
C THR A 33 0.72 0.46 -6.89
N ARG A 34 1.78 0.01 -7.55
CA ARG A 34 3.13 0.51 -7.29
C ARG A 34 3.66 1.37 -8.44
N ALA A 35 2.77 1.95 -9.22
CA ALA A 35 3.14 2.85 -10.29
C ALA A 35 3.94 4.05 -9.75
N GLY A 36 4.84 4.58 -10.58
CA GLY A 36 5.87 5.50 -10.16
C GLY A 36 5.48 6.70 -9.32
N ASP A 37 4.32 7.29 -9.58
CA ASP A 37 3.87 8.49 -8.86
C ASP A 37 3.07 8.20 -7.60
N THR A 38 2.78 6.93 -7.32
CA THR A 38 1.95 6.59 -6.19
C THR A 38 2.77 6.46 -4.92
N GLN A 39 2.15 6.84 -3.83
CA GLN A 39 2.70 6.65 -2.50
C GLN A 39 1.67 5.93 -1.65
N ALA A 40 2.11 5.43 -0.52
CA ALA A 40 1.24 4.72 0.41
C ALA A 40 1.48 5.25 1.81
N ARG A 41 0.40 5.29 2.57
CA ARG A 41 0.51 5.60 4.00
C ARG A 41 -0.06 4.46 4.81
N LEU A 42 0.56 4.21 5.94
CA LEU A 42 0.12 3.20 6.89
C LEU A 42 -0.57 3.91 8.03
N LEU A 43 -1.82 3.53 8.29
CA LEU A 43 -2.62 4.12 9.36
C LEU A 43 -2.86 3.08 10.45
N ARG A 44 -2.71 3.51 11.69
CA ARG A 44 -2.98 2.71 12.88
C ARG A 44 -3.90 3.52 13.77
N ASP A 45 -5.10 3.01 14.02
CA ASP A 45 -6.11 3.74 14.78
C ASP A 45 -6.38 5.13 14.18
N ASN A 46 -6.48 5.17 12.85
CA ASN A 46 -6.73 6.39 12.06
C ASN A 46 -5.60 7.44 12.13
N VAL A 47 -4.43 7.03 12.61
CA VAL A 47 -3.26 7.92 12.68
C VAL A 47 -2.22 7.42 11.69
N VAL A 48 -1.70 8.32 10.87
CA VAL A 48 -0.62 7.98 9.94
C VAL A 48 0.66 7.72 10.73
N VAL A 49 1.15 6.49 10.66
CA VAL A 49 2.40 6.10 11.34
C VAL A 49 3.57 6.02 10.37
N TYR A 50 3.30 5.92 9.09
CA TYR A 50 4.33 5.94 8.06
C TYR A 50 3.75 6.38 6.72
N GLU A 51 4.57 7.03 5.92
CA GLU A 51 4.21 7.42 4.55
C GLU A 51 5.44 7.25 3.67
N GLY A 52 5.27 6.56 2.55
CA GLY A 52 6.37 6.30 1.65
C GLY A 52 5.93 5.47 0.45
N LYS A 53 6.88 4.86 -0.21
CA LYS A 53 6.60 4.06 -1.40
C LYS A 53 6.44 2.60 -1.07
N ILE A 54 5.61 1.92 -1.87
CA ILE A 54 5.50 0.47 -1.81
C ILE A 54 6.77 -0.10 -2.45
N GLY A 55 7.47 -0.95 -1.72
CA GLY A 55 8.66 -1.60 -2.20
C GLY A 55 8.37 -2.90 -2.94
N SER A 56 7.32 -3.60 -2.54
CA SER A 56 6.91 -4.84 -3.20
C SER A 56 5.41 -5.00 -3.17
N LEU A 57 4.87 -5.60 -4.22
CA LEU A 57 3.45 -5.93 -4.32
C LEU A 57 3.36 -7.30 -4.99
N ARG A 58 2.72 -8.25 -4.31
CA ARG A 58 2.64 -9.62 -4.78
C ARG A 58 1.26 -10.22 -4.57
N ARG A 59 0.90 -11.13 -5.46
CA ARG A 59 -0.22 -12.04 -5.24
C ARG A 59 0.34 -13.45 -5.31
N PHE A 60 0.21 -14.20 -4.20
CA PHE A 60 0.83 -15.51 -4.05
C PHE A 60 2.34 -15.40 -4.24
N LYS A 61 2.88 -16.00 -5.28
CA LYS A 61 4.32 -15.97 -5.56
C LYS A 61 4.71 -14.97 -6.65
N ASP A 62 3.71 -14.31 -7.24
CA ASP A 62 3.94 -13.46 -8.39
C ASP A 62 4.02 -11.99 -8.03
N ASP A 63 5.04 -11.31 -8.56
CA ASP A 63 5.08 -9.85 -8.50
C ASP A 63 4.01 -9.31 -9.43
N VAL A 64 3.25 -8.35 -8.94
CA VAL A 64 2.20 -7.72 -9.72
C VAL A 64 2.34 -6.21 -9.63
N SER A 65 1.80 -5.51 -10.60
CA SER A 65 1.82 -4.05 -10.60
C SER A 65 0.57 -3.44 -9.97
N GLU A 66 -0.51 -4.21 -9.91
CA GLU A 66 -1.79 -3.71 -9.43
C GLU A 66 -2.63 -4.84 -8.85
N VAL A 67 -3.40 -4.53 -7.80
CA VAL A 67 -4.38 -5.46 -7.22
C VAL A 67 -5.66 -4.68 -6.98
N LYS A 68 -6.76 -5.18 -7.49
CA LYS A 68 -8.07 -4.52 -7.37
C LYS A 68 -8.78 -4.92 -6.09
N SER A 69 -9.81 -4.14 -5.72
CA SER A 69 -10.61 -4.44 -4.54
C SER A 69 -11.23 -5.83 -4.64
N GLY A 70 -11.36 -6.49 -3.50
CA GLY A 70 -11.86 -7.85 -3.40
C GLY A 70 -10.78 -8.92 -3.49
N PHE A 71 -9.53 -8.56 -3.75
CA PHE A 71 -8.43 -9.50 -3.85
C PHE A 71 -7.41 -9.29 -2.75
N GLU A 72 -6.77 -10.39 -2.35
CA GLU A 72 -5.70 -10.37 -1.36
C GLU A 72 -4.36 -10.11 -2.04
N CYS A 73 -3.46 -9.50 -1.29
CA CYS A 73 -2.10 -9.25 -1.78
C CYS A 73 -1.11 -9.12 -0.62
N GLY A 74 0.17 -9.20 -0.95
CA GLY A 74 1.25 -8.93 -0.02
C GLY A 74 1.88 -7.59 -0.36
N ILE A 75 1.97 -6.71 0.62
CA ILE A 75 2.53 -5.36 0.46
C ILE A 75 3.73 -5.19 1.37
N GLY A 76 4.84 -4.74 0.81
CA GLY A 76 6.01 -4.38 1.59
C GLY A 76 6.40 -2.93 1.30
N PHE A 77 6.66 -2.16 2.35
CA PHE A 77 7.18 -0.80 2.19
C PHE A 77 8.69 -0.83 1.97
N GLU A 78 9.21 0.16 1.27
CA GLU A 78 10.65 0.21 1.00
C GLU A 78 11.50 0.36 2.27
N LYS A 79 11.04 1.19 3.21
CA LYS A 79 11.86 1.58 4.36
C LYS A 79 11.14 1.46 5.70
N TYR A 80 10.09 0.67 5.77
CA TYR A 80 9.34 0.53 7.01
C TYR A 80 8.88 -0.90 7.20
N HIS A 81 9.10 -1.43 8.40
CA HIS A 81 8.84 -2.84 8.68
C HIS A 81 7.94 -3.08 9.90
N ASP A 82 7.56 -2.03 10.62
CA ASP A 82 6.72 -2.18 11.81
C ASP A 82 5.24 -2.13 11.45
N ILE A 83 4.82 -3.08 10.61
CA ILE A 83 3.43 -3.21 10.18
C ILE A 83 2.73 -4.17 11.13
N LYS A 84 1.52 -3.83 11.56
CA LYS A 84 0.75 -4.65 12.49
C LYS A 84 -0.60 -5.04 11.91
N ILE A 85 -1.11 -6.17 12.36
CA ILE A 85 -2.45 -6.63 12.00
C ILE A 85 -3.46 -5.57 12.44
N GLY A 86 -4.40 -5.24 11.56
CA GLY A 86 -5.39 -4.19 11.80
C GLY A 86 -5.01 -2.84 11.23
N ASP A 87 -3.77 -2.68 10.79
CA ASP A 87 -3.35 -1.45 10.12
C ASP A 87 -4.07 -1.33 8.77
N VAL A 88 -4.16 -0.09 8.29
CA VAL A 88 -4.77 0.21 6.99
C VAL A 88 -3.71 0.83 6.10
N ILE A 89 -3.63 0.36 4.88
CA ILE A 89 -2.73 0.93 3.88
C ILE A 89 -3.56 1.69 2.87
N GLU A 90 -3.25 2.97 2.71
CA GLU A 90 -3.95 3.83 1.77
C GLU A 90 -2.97 4.27 0.68
N VAL A 91 -3.33 3.99 -0.56
CA VAL A 91 -2.51 4.38 -1.72
C VAL A 91 -3.10 5.63 -2.33
N PHE A 92 -2.25 6.59 -2.62
CA PHE A 92 -2.66 7.86 -3.18
C PHE A 92 -1.62 8.37 -4.18
N ALA A 93 -2.05 9.31 -5.01
CA ALA A 93 -1.16 9.99 -5.94
C ALA A 93 -1.40 11.49 -5.82
N MET A 94 -0.35 12.26 -6.12
CA MET A 94 -0.48 13.71 -6.18
C MET A 94 -0.82 14.10 -7.62
N GLU A 95 -2.00 14.64 -7.80
CA GLU A 95 -2.46 15.10 -9.10
C GLU A 95 -2.17 16.58 -9.26
N ARG A 96 -1.56 16.92 -10.36
CA ARG A 96 -1.33 18.32 -10.68
C ARG A 96 -2.64 18.96 -11.11
N VAL A 97 -3.00 20.04 -10.43
CA VAL A 97 -4.10 20.87 -10.90
C VAL A 97 -3.55 21.64 -12.10
N ALA A 98 -4.12 21.39 -13.27
CA ALA A 98 -3.77 22.17 -14.44
C ALA A 98 -4.20 23.61 -14.18
N VAL A 99 -3.23 24.50 -14.06
CA VAL A 99 -3.52 25.91 -13.99
C VAL A 99 -3.64 26.41 -15.42
N THR A 100 -4.85 26.58 -15.86
CA THR A 100 -5.07 27.25 -17.12
C THR A 100 -4.96 28.74 -16.83
N ALA A 101 -3.93 29.30 -17.35
CA ALA A 101 -3.78 30.74 -17.27
C ALA A 101 -4.85 31.42 -18.11
#